data_0092802b15bd2efda5451e8bf800207a
#
_entry.id   0092802b15bd2efda5451e8bf800207a
#
_cell.length_a   1.000
_cell.length_b   1.000
_cell.length_c   1.000
_cell.angle_alpha   90.00
_cell.angle_beta   90.00
_cell.angle_gamma   90.00
#
_symmetry.space_group_name_H-M   'P 1'
#
loop_
_entity.id
_entity.type
_entity.pdbx_description
1 polymer ?
#
loop_
_entity_poly.entity_id
_entity_poly.type
_entity_poly.pdbx_seq_one_letter_code
_entity_poly.pdbx_strand_id
1 'polypeptide(L)'
;MIKAFENLEVWFVTGAQLLYGGETVKIVDGHSKDMVDGLNNSGIIPIKVVYKGTANSSAEVEAVMKAANNDKKCVGIITWMHTFSPAKMWIKGLQALEKPLLHFHTQYNAELPWDTIDMDFMNLNQSAHGDIEFGHICSRMRIPRKVVVGHWKSAEAQKKIAIWARVAAAVADAHNVRCLMFGMNMNNVAVTDGDRVEFEQRLGYHVDYYPVSNLMEYWKQVSDEEALALIEQYKKEYIIKIDESGEEVYWEKVLHAAKAEIALRRVLKEEGATAFTTNFDDLGEADITDPNFIGFDQIPGLASQRLMAEGIGFGAEGDWKTACLYRSLWIMNQGLTKGCSFLEDYTLNFAADRTSSLQSHMLEVCPLIAVNKPTLEVHFLGIGIRKEQTARLVFTSKTGKGVKATVVDLGNRFRLIASEVECIEPKAMPKLPVASALWVPQPTFEIGAGAWILAGGTHHSAFSYDITAEYWEDFCEILGIEFVNIDKNTTISSFKQQLRNNEIYYMLNKALR
;
A
#
# COMPACT_ATOMS: atom_id res chain seq x y z
N MET A 1 -14.72 -5.53 13.29
CA MET A 1 -13.56 -6.07 12.56
C MET A 1 -13.55 -5.45 11.16
N ILE A 2 -12.41 -5.07 10.62
CA ILE A 2 -12.28 -4.48 9.29
C ILE A 2 -12.48 -5.59 8.26
N LYS A 3 -13.43 -5.43 7.32
CA LYS A 3 -13.82 -6.48 6.35
C LYS A 3 -12.63 -7.04 5.56
N ALA A 4 -11.69 -6.18 5.15
CA ALA A 4 -10.49 -6.62 4.43
C ALA A 4 -9.56 -7.53 5.24
N PHE A 5 -9.67 -7.53 6.57
CA PHE A 5 -8.81 -8.28 7.49
C PHE A 5 -9.54 -9.40 8.25
N GLU A 6 -10.86 -9.60 8.02
CA GLU A 6 -11.68 -10.52 8.82
C GLU A 6 -11.23 -11.98 8.78
N ASN A 7 -10.56 -12.38 7.69
CA ASN A 7 -10.05 -13.74 7.49
C ASN A 7 -8.54 -13.84 7.68
N LEU A 8 -7.87 -12.77 8.12
CA LEU A 8 -6.43 -12.74 8.31
C LEU A 8 -6.06 -12.94 9.78
N GLU A 9 -4.91 -13.56 10.00
CA GLU A 9 -4.35 -13.82 11.32
C GLU A 9 -2.87 -13.40 11.38
N VAL A 10 -2.45 -12.86 12.51
CA VAL A 10 -1.06 -12.75 12.90
C VAL A 10 -0.80 -13.81 13.97
N TRP A 11 0.16 -14.67 13.76
CA TRP A 11 0.47 -15.72 14.71
C TRP A 11 1.43 -15.24 15.79
N PHE A 12 1.13 -15.56 17.05
CA PHE A 12 1.99 -15.28 18.20
C PHE A 12 2.65 -16.56 18.66
N VAL A 13 3.98 -16.61 18.64
CA VAL A 13 4.81 -17.77 19.02
C VAL A 13 5.74 -17.37 20.15
N THR A 14 5.65 -18.06 21.28
CA THR A 14 6.52 -17.82 22.44
C THR A 14 7.67 -18.81 22.46
N GLY A 15 8.87 -18.32 22.75
CA GLY A 15 10.05 -19.15 22.97
C GLY A 15 10.25 -19.45 24.47
N ALA A 16 10.57 -20.70 24.78
CA ALA A 16 10.96 -21.15 26.11
C ALA A 16 11.91 -22.35 26.01
N GLN A 17 12.23 -22.96 27.13
CA GLN A 17 12.97 -24.24 27.19
C GLN A 17 12.53 -25.08 28.39
N LEU A 18 12.70 -26.39 28.25
CA LEU A 18 12.30 -27.36 29.28
C LEU A 18 13.26 -27.41 30.50
N LEU A 19 14.37 -26.71 30.44
CA LEU A 19 15.37 -26.69 31.56
C LEU A 19 14.74 -26.25 32.89
N TYR A 20 13.75 -25.37 32.85
CA TYR A 20 13.08 -24.84 34.05
C TYR A 20 11.90 -25.71 34.54
N GLY A 21 11.64 -26.86 33.88
CA GLY A 21 10.55 -27.76 34.21
C GLY A 21 9.23 -27.47 33.50
N GLY A 22 8.37 -28.50 33.45
CA GLY A 22 7.10 -28.42 32.75
C GLY A 22 6.07 -27.46 33.36
N GLU A 23 6.12 -27.21 34.65
CA GLU A 23 5.23 -26.23 35.31
C GLU A 23 5.56 -24.81 34.87
N THR A 24 6.83 -24.44 34.73
CA THR A 24 7.24 -23.13 34.18
C THR A 24 6.73 -22.94 32.77
N VAL A 25 6.78 -23.97 31.91
CA VAL A 25 6.24 -23.90 30.55
C VAL A 25 4.73 -23.65 30.55
N LYS A 26 3.98 -24.23 31.48
CA LYS A 26 2.52 -23.96 31.62
C LYS A 26 2.24 -22.50 32.03
N ILE A 27 3.06 -21.94 32.90
CA ILE A 27 2.95 -20.51 33.30
C ILE A 27 3.23 -19.63 32.08
N VAL A 28 4.29 -19.90 31.32
CA VAL A 28 4.61 -19.22 30.06
C VAL A 28 3.44 -19.26 29.08
N ASP A 29 2.81 -20.41 28.95
CA ASP A 29 1.65 -20.62 28.09
C ASP A 29 0.44 -19.77 28.55
N GLY A 30 0.19 -19.71 29.85
CA GLY A 30 -0.83 -18.85 30.47
C GLY A 30 -0.58 -17.36 30.18
N HIS A 31 0.63 -16.88 30.47
CA HIS A 31 1.04 -15.50 30.22
C HIS A 31 0.91 -15.12 28.74
N SER A 32 1.29 -16.02 27.83
CA SER A 32 1.18 -15.81 26.39
C SER A 32 -0.26 -15.67 25.91
N LYS A 33 -1.17 -16.49 26.46
CA LYS A 33 -2.62 -16.39 26.18
C LYS A 33 -3.20 -15.08 26.68
N ASP A 34 -2.87 -14.68 27.90
CA ASP A 34 -3.30 -13.40 28.48
C ASP A 34 -2.81 -12.20 27.64
N MET A 35 -1.57 -12.27 27.15
CA MET A 35 -1.02 -11.23 26.27
C MET A 35 -1.77 -11.16 24.94
N VAL A 36 -2.01 -12.31 24.30
CA VAL A 36 -2.75 -12.37 23.04
C VAL A 36 -4.17 -11.86 23.22
N ASP A 37 -4.85 -12.23 24.28
CA ASP A 37 -6.18 -11.72 24.61
C ASP A 37 -6.16 -10.21 24.86
N GLY A 38 -5.15 -9.71 25.57
CA GLY A 38 -4.98 -8.27 25.81
C GLY A 38 -4.68 -7.49 24.52
N LEU A 39 -3.86 -8.02 23.62
CA LEU A 39 -3.58 -7.42 22.31
C LEU A 39 -4.87 -7.35 21.45
N ASN A 40 -5.65 -8.43 21.39
CA ASN A 40 -6.91 -8.47 20.66
C ASN A 40 -7.97 -7.52 21.24
N ASN A 41 -8.08 -7.46 22.57
CA ASN A 41 -9.06 -6.64 23.27
C ASN A 41 -8.71 -5.14 23.27
N SER A 42 -7.52 -4.77 22.88
CA SER A 42 -7.08 -3.35 22.82
C SER A 42 -7.85 -2.52 21.80
N GLY A 43 -8.37 -3.15 20.75
CA GLY A 43 -9.00 -2.47 19.62
C GLY A 43 -8.04 -1.69 18.71
N ILE A 44 -6.73 -1.72 18.99
CA ILE A 44 -5.68 -1.01 18.24
C ILE A 44 -5.18 -1.84 17.05
N ILE A 45 -4.96 -3.15 17.28
CA ILE A 45 -4.45 -4.07 16.26
C ILE A 45 -5.62 -4.55 15.40
N PRO A 46 -5.61 -4.26 14.09
CA PRO A 46 -6.78 -4.50 13.24
C PRO A 46 -6.95 -5.95 12.77
N ILE A 47 -5.91 -6.76 12.91
CA ILE A 47 -5.86 -8.16 12.50
C ILE A 47 -5.82 -9.04 13.75
N LYS A 48 -6.55 -10.15 13.72
CA LYS A 48 -6.62 -11.08 14.84
C LYS A 48 -5.24 -11.68 15.15
N VAL A 49 -4.79 -11.53 16.39
CA VAL A 49 -3.61 -12.21 16.91
C VAL A 49 -4.02 -13.59 17.45
N VAL A 50 -3.32 -14.63 17.01
CA VAL A 50 -3.64 -16.02 17.38
C VAL A 50 -2.43 -16.68 18.03
N TYR A 51 -2.58 -17.13 19.25
CA TYR A 51 -1.53 -17.90 19.94
C TYR A 51 -1.35 -19.28 19.30
N LYS A 52 -0.10 -19.61 18.95
CA LYS A 52 0.26 -20.87 18.29
C LYS A 52 1.16 -21.79 19.13
N GLY A 53 1.34 -21.44 20.38
CA GLY A 53 2.04 -22.27 21.36
C GLY A 53 3.40 -21.74 21.77
N THR A 54 3.96 -22.42 22.79
CA THR A 54 5.30 -22.19 23.30
C THR A 54 6.25 -23.22 22.68
N ALA A 55 7.22 -22.76 21.91
CA ALA A 55 8.23 -23.60 21.27
C ALA A 55 9.42 -23.84 22.21
N ASN A 56 9.70 -25.11 22.50
CA ASN A 56 10.72 -25.56 23.44
C ASN A 56 11.84 -26.39 22.78
N SER A 57 11.77 -26.60 21.49
CA SER A 57 12.74 -27.39 20.71
C SER A 57 12.86 -26.89 19.28
N SER A 58 13.98 -27.21 18.63
CA SER A 58 14.19 -26.87 17.21
C SER A 58 13.12 -27.48 16.30
N ALA A 59 12.60 -28.66 16.63
CA ALA A 59 11.56 -29.33 15.85
C ALA A 59 10.22 -28.59 15.95
N GLU A 60 9.85 -28.13 17.14
CA GLU A 60 8.62 -27.35 17.35
C GLU A 60 8.69 -25.98 16.66
N VAL A 61 9.84 -25.28 16.75
CA VAL A 61 10.07 -24.03 16.03
C VAL A 61 9.94 -24.24 14.52
N GLU A 62 10.60 -25.25 13.95
CA GLU A 62 10.54 -25.55 12.52
C GLU A 62 9.10 -25.90 12.09
N ALA A 63 8.38 -26.69 12.89
CA ALA A 63 7.01 -27.09 12.60
C ALA A 63 6.04 -25.91 12.55
N VAL A 64 6.10 -24.99 13.52
CA VAL A 64 5.22 -23.81 13.54
C VAL A 64 5.52 -22.85 12.39
N MET A 65 6.80 -22.64 12.03
CA MET A 65 7.17 -21.79 10.90
C MET A 65 6.69 -22.35 9.56
N LYS A 66 6.86 -23.66 9.34
CA LYS A 66 6.33 -24.34 8.15
C LYS A 66 4.79 -24.33 8.10
N ALA A 67 4.13 -24.48 9.25
CA ALA A 67 2.68 -24.38 9.33
C ALA A 67 2.20 -22.96 8.96
N ALA A 68 2.89 -21.93 9.41
CA ALA A 68 2.59 -20.54 9.05
C ALA A 68 2.71 -20.28 7.54
N ASN A 69 3.76 -20.77 6.89
CA ASN A 69 3.94 -20.64 5.44
C ASN A 69 2.75 -21.21 4.67
N ASN A 70 2.24 -22.37 5.11
CA ASN A 70 1.16 -23.08 4.45
C ASN A 70 -0.25 -22.57 4.79
N ASP A 71 -0.41 -21.76 5.83
CA ASP A 71 -1.70 -21.21 6.22
C ASP A 71 -1.97 -19.88 5.49
N LYS A 72 -2.99 -19.90 4.62
CA LYS A 72 -3.39 -18.70 3.85
C LYS A 72 -3.93 -17.56 4.72
N LYS A 73 -4.37 -17.85 5.95
CA LYS A 73 -4.84 -16.81 6.89
C LYS A 73 -3.67 -16.13 7.60
N CYS A 74 -2.56 -16.84 7.79
CA CYS A 74 -1.37 -16.29 8.45
C CYS A 74 -0.67 -15.30 7.54
N VAL A 75 -0.65 -14.03 7.93
CA VAL A 75 0.05 -12.97 7.20
C VAL A 75 1.41 -12.63 7.80
N GLY A 76 1.71 -13.09 9.02
CA GLY A 76 2.98 -12.87 9.67
C GLY A 76 3.05 -13.46 11.07
N ILE A 77 4.25 -13.49 11.63
CA ILE A 77 4.52 -14.07 12.96
C ILE A 77 5.09 -13.01 13.90
N ILE A 78 4.55 -12.95 15.11
CA ILE A 78 5.13 -12.25 16.26
C ILE A 78 5.84 -13.27 17.12
N THR A 79 7.11 -13.03 17.44
CA THR A 79 7.89 -13.84 18.37
C THR A 79 8.19 -13.08 19.66
N TRP A 80 8.14 -13.78 20.78
CA TRP A 80 8.51 -13.30 22.12
C TRP A 80 9.24 -14.38 22.91
N MET A 81 10.36 -14.03 23.54
CA MET A 81 11.15 -14.94 24.37
C MET A 81 10.87 -14.65 25.83
N HIS A 82 9.93 -15.39 26.45
CA HIS A 82 9.51 -15.14 27.84
C HIS A 82 10.53 -15.61 28.87
N THR A 83 10.97 -16.88 28.76
CA THR A 83 12.14 -17.41 29.46
C THR A 83 13.35 -17.33 28.53
N PHE A 84 14.51 -17.73 28.99
CA PHE A 84 15.61 -17.95 28.08
C PHE A 84 15.26 -19.08 27.09
N SER A 85 15.13 -18.72 25.83
CA SER A 85 14.96 -19.65 24.72
C SER A 85 16.26 -19.68 23.91
N PRO A 86 17.03 -20.79 23.96
CA PRO A 86 18.33 -20.83 23.28
C PRO A 86 18.22 -20.57 21.78
N ALA A 87 18.90 -19.53 21.28
CA ALA A 87 18.72 -19.04 19.92
C ALA A 87 19.05 -20.07 18.83
N LYS A 88 19.93 -21.04 19.10
CA LYS A 88 20.22 -22.14 18.16
C LYS A 88 18.99 -22.98 17.82
N MET A 89 17.99 -23.04 18.71
CA MET A 89 16.73 -23.75 18.45
C MET A 89 15.94 -23.11 17.30
N TRP A 90 16.14 -21.82 17.04
CA TRP A 90 15.37 -21.05 16.07
C TRP A 90 15.95 -21.11 14.66
N ILE A 91 17.21 -21.57 14.47
CA ILE A 91 17.91 -21.51 13.19
C ILE A 91 17.11 -22.19 12.07
N LYS A 92 16.69 -23.45 12.27
CA LYS A 92 15.97 -24.21 11.22
C LYS A 92 14.62 -23.59 10.87
N GLY A 93 13.88 -23.14 11.90
CA GLY A 93 12.59 -22.48 11.68
C GLY A 93 12.73 -21.15 10.97
N LEU A 94 13.71 -20.33 11.36
CA LEU A 94 13.99 -19.04 10.70
C LEU A 94 14.46 -19.23 9.25
N GLN A 95 15.21 -20.29 8.95
CA GLN A 95 15.57 -20.63 7.56
C GLN A 95 14.37 -21.06 6.71
N ALA A 96 13.35 -21.66 7.33
CA ALA A 96 12.16 -22.13 6.66
C ALA A 96 11.07 -21.06 6.55
N LEU A 97 11.14 -20.00 7.32
CA LEU A 97 10.10 -18.97 7.39
C LEU A 97 10.08 -18.09 6.14
N GLU A 98 8.91 -18.03 5.48
CA GLU A 98 8.62 -17.17 4.33
C GLU A 98 7.66 -16.02 4.66
N LYS A 99 7.10 -16.01 5.88
CA LYS A 99 6.18 -14.97 6.35
C LYS A 99 6.92 -13.81 7.02
N PRO A 100 6.37 -12.59 6.97
CA PRO A 100 6.88 -11.46 7.74
C PRO A 100 7.07 -11.79 9.22
N LEU A 101 8.18 -11.31 9.79
CA LEU A 101 8.54 -11.54 11.19
C LEU A 101 8.52 -10.23 11.97
N LEU A 102 7.87 -10.23 13.13
CA LEU A 102 7.99 -9.21 14.16
C LEU A 102 8.60 -9.81 15.43
N HIS A 103 9.69 -9.25 15.91
CA HIS A 103 10.30 -9.57 17.18
C HIS A 103 9.78 -8.59 18.25
N PHE A 104 8.95 -9.09 19.15
CA PHE A 104 8.35 -8.30 20.20
C PHE A 104 9.17 -8.40 21.49
N HIS A 105 9.97 -7.38 21.79
CA HIS A 105 10.75 -7.28 23.01
C HIS A 105 9.91 -6.65 24.12
N THR A 106 9.34 -7.50 24.95
CA THR A 106 8.41 -7.12 26.02
C THR A 106 8.60 -8.01 27.25
N GLN A 107 7.94 -7.64 28.34
CA GLN A 107 7.89 -8.41 29.58
C GLN A 107 6.43 -8.59 29.99
N TYR A 108 6.07 -9.74 30.60
CA TYR A 108 4.71 -9.98 31.07
C TYR A 108 4.29 -8.99 32.15
N ASN A 109 5.16 -8.81 33.19
CA ASN A 109 4.94 -7.87 34.28
C ASN A 109 5.38 -6.46 33.86
N ALA A 110 4.63 -5.43 34.27
CA ALA A 110 4.98 -4.03 34.01
C ALA A 110 6.11 -3.54 34.91
N GLU A 111 6.19 -4.06 36.12
CA GLU A 111 7.19 -3.68 37.13
C GLU A 111 7.87 -4.91 37.75
N LEU A 112 9.08 -4.74 38.23
CA LEU A 112 9.73 -5.74 39.05
C LEU A 112 9.09 -5.77 40.45
N PRO A 113 8.82 -6.95 41.00
CA PRO A 113 8.29 -7.04 42.36
C PRO A 113 9.43 -6.81 43.39
N TRP A 114 9.86 -5.56 43.54
CA TRP A 114 11.08 -5.14 44.27
C TRP A 114 11.28 -5.79 45.64
N ASP A 115 10.19 -5.95 46.41
CA ASP A 115 10.26 -6.49 47.76
C ASP A 115 10.25 -8.02 47.82
N THR A 116 9.87 -8.71 46.72
CA THR A 116 9.63 -10.16 46.68
C THR A 116 10.33 -10.89 45.56
N ILE A 117 11.09 -10.17 44.71
CA ILE A 117 11.82 -10.75 43.61
C ILE A 117 12.83 -11.80 44.09
N ASP A 118 12.77 -12.97 43.47
CA ASP A 118 13.68 -14.10 43.76
C ASP A 118 14.21 -14.70 42.43
N MET A 119 14.99 -15.77 42.56
CA MET A 119 15.59 -16.45 41.41
C MET A 119 14.55 -17.14 40.52
N ASP A 120 13.43 -17.61 41.10
CA ASP A 120 12.37 -18.26 40.32
C ASP A 120 11.64 -17.22 39.46
N PHE A 121 11.38 -16.03 39.97
CA PHE A 121 10.88 -14.90 39.19
C PHE A 121 11.85 -14.53 38.06
N MET A 122 13.16 -14.44 38.34
CA MET A 122 14.16 -14.11 37.32
C MET A 122 14.25 -15.19 36.24
N ASN A 123 14.19 -16.47 36.62
CA ASN A 123 14.23 -17.58 35.65
C ASN A 123 12.98 -17.65 34.78
N LEU A 124 11.82 -17.31 35.31
CA LEU A 124 10.58 -17.22 34.54
C LEU A 124 10.60 -16.03 33.58
N ASN A 125 11.11 -14.88 34.01
CA ASN A 125 10.99 -13.60 33.31
C ASN A 125 12.33 -13.15 32.70
N GLN A 126 12.84 -13.90 31.73
CA GLN A 126 14.12 -13.64 31.07
C GLN A 126 13.97 -13.07 29.65
N SER A 127 12.95 -12.26 29.38
CA SER A 127 12.76 -11.65 28.05
C SER A 127 13.96 -10.82 27.62
N ALA A 128 14.56 -10.04 28.52
CA ALA A 128 15.77 -9.27 28.20
C ALA A 128 16.91 -10.16 27.69
N HIS A 129 17.15 -11.30 28.33
CA HIS A 129 18.17 -12.27 27.95
C HIS A 129 17.77 -13.03 26.66
N GLY A 130 16.58 -13.63 26.64
CA GLY A 130 16.12 -14.47 25.53
C GLY A 130 15.95 -13.69 24.23
N ASP A 131 15.34 -12.52 24.28
CA ASP A 131 15.13 -11.68 23.09
C ASP A 131 16.44 -11.11 22.52
N ILE A 132 17.42 -10.78 23.40
CA ILE A 132 18.74 -10.31 22.93
C ILE A 132 19.46 -11.43 22.17
N GLU A 133 19.44 -12.65 22.69
CA GLU A 133 20.06 -13.78 22.00
C GLU A 133 19.32 -14.16 20.71
N PHE A 134 17.99 -14.14 20.71
CA PHE A 134 17.18 -14.31 19.51
C PHE A 134 17.49 -13.21 18.47
N GLY A 135 17.59 -11.96 18.91
CA GLY A 135 17.99 -10.84 18.08
C GLY A 135 19.37 -11.04 17.44
N HIS A 136 20.33 -11.59 18.21
CA HIS A 136 21.66 -11.93 17.71
C HIS A 136 21.60 -12.94 16.55
N ILE A 137 20.87 -14.05 16.75
CA ILE A 137 20.80 -15.09 15.68
C ILE A 137 20.08 -14.57 14.43
N CYS A 138 19.00 -13.79 14.60
CA CYS A 138 18.34 -13.16 13.46
C CYS A 138 19.29 -12.24 12.67
N SER A 139 20.09 -11.42 13.37
CA SER A 139 21.06 -10.53 12.73
C SER A 139 22.19 -11.31 12.04
N ARG A 140 22.70 -12.38 12.66
CA ARG A 140 23.70 -13.25 12.07
C ARG A 140 23.19 -13.95 10.80
N MET A 141 21.93 -14.33 10.77
CA MET A 141 21.26 -14.98 9.64
C MET A 141 20.73 -13.97 8.60
N ARG A 142 20.81 -12.66 8.89
CA ARG A 142 20.23 -11.60 8.05
C ARG A 142 18.72 -11.77 7.80
N ILE A 143 17.98 -12.17 8.84
CA ILE A 143 16.53 -12.29 8.79
C ILE A 143 15.92 -10.88 8.89
N PRO A 144 15.21 -10.41 7.85
CA PRO A 144 14.46 -9.16 7.92
C PRO A 144 13.36 -9.26 8.97
N ARG A 145 13.22 -8.25 9.80
CA ARG A 145 12.20 -8.25 10.85
C ARG A 145 11.95 -6.85 11.42
N LYS A 146 10.72 -6.57 11.79
CA LYS A 146 10.44 -5.43 12.65
C LYS A 146 10.75 -5.79 14.10
N VAL A 147 11.42 -4.89 14.82
CA VAL A 147 11.62 -5.00 16.28
C VAL A 147 10.73 -3.98 16.97
N VAL A 148 9.85 -4.45 17.84
CA VAL A 148 9.00 -3.59 18.66
C VAL A 148 9.41 -3.77 20.11
N VAL A 149 9.75 -2.66 20.78
CA VAL A 149 10.14 -2.63 22.19
C VAL A 149 9.09 -1.88 23.00
N GLY A 150 8.64 -2.48 24.09
CA GLY A 150 7.70 -1.85 25.01
C GLY A 150 6.79 -2.86 25.70
N HIS A 151 6.14 -2.43 26.77
CA HIS A 151 5.20 -3.29 27.47
C HIS A 151 3.98 -3.61 26.61
N TRP A 152 3.53 -4.85 26.59
CA TRP A 152 2.44 -5.32 25.71
C TRP A 152 1.09 -4.60 25.90
N LYS A 153 0.85 -3.98 27.07
CA LYS A 153 -0.32 -3.10 27.34
C LYS A 153 -0.11 -1.66 26.86
N SER A 154 1.11 -1.29 26.42
CA SER A 154 1.37 0.06 25.94
C SER A 154 0.69 0.31 24.60
N ALA A 155 -0.09 1.39 24.52
CA ALA A 155 -0.73 1.81 23.26
C ALA A 155 0.31 2.11 22.15
N GLU A 156 1.51 2.58 22.52
CA GLU A 156 2.57 2.88 21.56
C GLU A 156 3.15 1.59 20.94
N ALA A 157 3.43 0.58 21.76
CA ALA A 157 3.87 -0.72 21.26
C ALA A 157 2.79 -1.38 20.38
N GLN A 158 1.53 -1.35 20.83
CA GLN A 158 0.40 -1.89 20.07
C GLN A 158 0.18 -1.16 18.74
N LYS A 159 0.38 0.17 18.65
CA LYS A 159 0.33 0.92 17.40
C LYS A 159 1.41 0.47 16.41
N LYS A 160 2.64 0.24 16.89
CA LYS A 160 3.73 -0.28 16.04
C LYS A 160 3.43 -1.69 15.52
N ILE A 161 2.86 -2.55 16.36
CA ILE A 161 2.37 -3.87 15.93
C ILE A 161 1.25 -3.73 14.91
N ALA A 162 0.30 -2.79 15.10
CA ALA A 162 -0.79 -2.53 14.18
C ALA A 162 -0.31 -2.04 12.80
N ILE A 163 0.71 -1.16 12.77
CA ILE A 163 1.36 -0.73 11.51
C ILE A 163 1.92 -1.94 10.78
N TRP A 164 2.76 -2.71 11.46
CA TRP A 164 3.38 -3.89 10.85
C TRP A 164 2.34 -4.93 10.39
N ALA A 165 1.28 -5.17 11.17
CA ALA A 165 0.23 -6.12 10.79
C ALA A 165 -0.50 -5.69 9.51
N ARG A 166 -0.77 -4.38 9.33
CA ARG A 166 -1.35 -3.84 8.09
C ARG A 166 -0.41 -4.01 6.90
N VAL A 167 0.89 -3.78 7.12
CA VAL A 167 1.92 -3.99 6.10
C VAL A 167 2.02 -5.47 5.73
N ALA A 168 2.03 -6.37 6.71
CA ALA A 168 2.04 -7.81 6.46
C ALA A 168 0.81 -8.28 5.65
N ALA A 169 -0.37 -7.69 5.92
CA ALA A 169 -1.56 -7.94 5.10
C ALA A 169 -1.41 -7.41 3.66
N ALA A 170 -0.82 -6.24 3.48
CA ALA A 170 -0.57 -5.68 2.15
C ALA A 170 0.46 -6.50 1.36
N VAL A 171 1.49 -7.02 2.00
CA VAL A 171 2.45 -7.95 1.38
C VAL A 171 1.78 -9.27 1.00
N ALA A 172 0.92 -9.81 1.87
CA ALA A 172 0.16 -11.02 1.54
C ALA A 172 -0.83 -10.78 0.37
N ASP A 173 -1.47 -9.61 0.28
CA ASP A 173 -2.31 -9.21 -0.86
C ASP A 173 -1.46 -9.05 -2.13
N ALA A 174 -0.25 -8.45 -2.05
CA ALA A 174 0.64 -8.22 -3.18
C ALA A 174 0.95 -9.51 -3.97
N HIS A 175 1.16 -10.64 -3.28
CA HIS A 175 1.36 -11.95 -3.90
C HIS A 175 0.10 -12.53 -4.60
N ASN A 176 -1.04 -11.86 -4.48
CA ASN A 176 -2.29 -12.23 -5.14
C ASN A 176 -2.80 -11.12 -6.10
N VAL A 177 -2.07 -10.00 -6.19
CA VAL A 177 -2.43 -8.92 -7.13
C VAL A 177 -2.13 -9.37 -8.54
N ARG A 178 -3.15 -9.30 -9.39
CA ARG A 178 -3.02 -9.34 -10.83
C ARG A 178 -3.41 -7.97 -11.39
N CYS A 179 -2.51 -7.35 -12.14
CA CYS A 179 -2.72 -6.06 -12.78
C CYS A 179 -2.92 -6.25 -14.28
N LEU A 180 -4.05 -5.79 -14.82
CA LEU A 180 -4.32 -5.81 -16.26
C LEU A 180 -3.87 -4.49 -16.87
N MET A 181 -2.92 -4.55 -17.81
CA MET A 181 -2.47 -3.40 -18.56
C MET A 181 -3.19 -3.37 -19.91
N PHE A 182 -4.18 -2.49 -20.05
CA PHE A 182 -4.93 -2.28 -21.28
C PHE A 182 -4.19 -1.27 -22.18
N GLY A 183 -3.68 -1.74 -23.31
CA GLY A 183 -2.70 -1.03 -24.11
C GLY A 183 -1.29 -1.18 -23.53
N MET A 184 -0.30 -0.61 -24.18
CA MET A 184 1.10 -0.62 -23.72
C MET A 184 1.36 0.57 -22.81
N ASN A 185 2.57 0.63 -22.22
CA ASN A 185 3.08 1.86 -21.63
C ASN A 185 3.03 2.98 -22.66
N MET A 186 2.81 4.18 -22.19
CA MET A 186 2.83 5.36 -23.04
C MET A 186 4.21 5.54 -23.69
N ASN A 187 4.23 5.75 -25.01
CA ASN A 187 5.49 5.86 -25.75
C ASN A 187 6.37 7.00 -25.20
N ASN A 188 7.66 6.70 -25.02
CA ASN A 188 8.68 7.65 -24.56
C ASN A 188 8.49 8.16 -23.09
N VAL A 189 7.59 7.60 -22.31
CA VAL A 189 7.42 7.91 -20.88
C VAL A 189 8.18 6.88 -20.04
N ALA A 190 9.45 7.14 -19.76
CA ALA A 190 10.37 6.17 -19.13
C ALA A 190 9.92 5.72 -17.73
N VAL A 191 9.23 6.58 -16.97
CA VAL A 191 8.86 6.29 -15.58
C VAL A 191 7.70 5.28 -15.45
N THR A 192 6.94 5.04 -16.52
CA THR A 192 5.85 4.07 -16.51
C THR A 192 6.31 2.66 -16.88
N ASP A 193 7.48 2.54 -17.50
CA ASP A 193 8.07 1.26 -17.93
C ASP A 193 8.92 0.61 -16.81
N GLY A 194 9.34 -0.64 -17.02
CA GLY A 194 10.19 -1.40 -16.10
C GLY A 194 10.18 -2.91 -16.34
N ASP A 195 10.95 -3.64 -15.54
CA ASP A 195 11.03 -5.09 -15.60
C ASP A 195 9.89 -5.75 -14.81
N ARG A 196 8.84 -6.20 -15.51
CA ARG A 196 7.67 -6.87 -14.92
C ARG A 196 8.02 -8.23 -14.30
N VAL A 197 9.03 -8.93 -14.81
CA VAL A 197 9.45 -10.22 -14.29
C VAL A 197 10.16 -10.05 -12.95
N GLU A 198 11.11 -9.12 -12.86
CA GLU A 198 11.78 -8.81 -11.59
C GLU A 198 10.80 -8.20 -10.58
N PHE A 199 9.79 -7.43 -11.04
CA PHE A 199 8.76 -6.87 -10.18
C PHE A 199 7.91 -7.96 -9.51
N GLU A 200 7.50 -8.99 -10.25
CA GLU A 200 6.80 -10.14 -9.69
C GLU A 200 7.67 -10.93 -8.73
N GLN A 201 8.94 -11.17 -9.09
CA GLN A 201 9.88 -11.91 -8.23
C GLN A 201 10.15 -11.20 -6.90
N ARG A 202 10.23 -9.86 -6.90
CA ARG A 202 10.60 -9.07 -5.72
C ARG A 202 9.40 -8.63 -4.88
N LEU A 203 8.31 -8.25 -5.54
CA LEU A 203 7.17 -7.66 -4.86
C LEU A 203 5.91 -8.54 -4.91
N GLY A 204 5.91 -9.59 -5.73
CA GLY A 204 4.81 -10.53 -5.85
C GLY A 204 3.70 -10.10 -6.82
N TYR A 205 3.78 -8.92 -7.42
CA TYR A 205 2.74 -8.40 -8.31
C TYR A 205 2.83 -8.99 -9.71
N HIS A 206 1.77 -9.62 -10.17
CA HIS A 206 1.66 -10.14 -11.53
C HIS A 206 1.05 -9.11 -12.48
N VAL A 207 1.68 -8.86 -13.62
CA VAL A 207 1.25 -7.83 -14.60
C VAL A 207 1.07 -8.46 -15.98
N ASP A 208 -0.16 -8.44 -16.48
CA ASP A 208 -0.53 -8.96 -17.79
C ASP A 208 -0.89 -7.85 -18.76
N TYR A 209 -0.44 -7.99 -20.01
CA TYR A 209 -0.86 -7.12 -21.11
C TYR A 209 -2.16 -7.61 -21.74
N TYR A 210 -3.07 -6.67 -21.93
CA TYR A 210 -4.31 -6.86 -22.68
C TYR A 210 -4.48 -5.78 -23.74
N PRO A 211 -4.79 -6.13 -25.00
CA PRO A 211 -5.16 -5.12 -25.98
C PRO A 211 -6.49 -4.46 -25.59
N VAL A 212 -6.64 -3.18 -25.92
CA VAL A 212 -7.85 -2.41 -25.59
C VAL A 212 -9.10 -3.08 -26.19
N SER A 213 -9.00 -3.73 -27.36
CA SER A 213 -10.09 -4.47 -27.99
C SER A 213 -10.70 -5.55 -27.08
N ASN A 214 -9.91 -6.20 -26.21
CA ASN A 214 -10.45 -7.18 -25.27
C ASN A 214 -11.42 -6.52 -24.28
N LEU A 215 -11.08 -5.35 -23.76
CA LEU A 215 -11.98 -4.60 -22.86
C LEU A 215 -13.24 -4.13 -23.60
N MET A 216 -13.10 -3.77 -24.89
CA MET A 216 -14.23 -3.35 -25.71
C MET A 216 -15.24 -4.46 -25.99
N GLU A 217 -14.82 -5.73 -26.02
CA GLU A 217 -15.77 -6.85 -26.11
C GLU A 217 -16.69 -6.91 -24.89
N TYR A 218 -16.20 -6.58 -23.71
CA TYR A 218 -17.05 -6.45 -22.51
C TYR A 218 -17.94 -5.21 -22.59
N TRP A 219 -17.43 -4.08 -23.07
CA TRP A 219 -18.19 -2.83 -23.21
C TRP A 219 -19.41 -3.02 -24.13
N LYS A 220 -19.25 -3.68 -25.29
CA LYS A 220 -20.32 -3.98 -26.24
C LYS A 220 -21.43 -4.86 -25.65
N GLN A 221 -21.11 -5.67 -24.66
CA GLN A 221 -22.08 -6.54 -23.99
C GLN A 221 -22.87 -5.82 -22.90
N VAL A 222 -22.51 -4.58 -22.54
CA VAL A 222 -23.25 -3.81 -21.52
C VAL A 222 -24.48 -3.19 -22.15
N SER A 223 -25.66 -3.56 -21.66
CA SER A 223 -26.92 -2.95 -22.09
C SER A 223 -27.09 -1.53 -21.56
N ASP A 224 -27.90 -0.73 -22.24
CA ASP A 224 -28.26 0.61 -21.76
C ASP A 224 -28.99 0.55 -20.42
N GLU A 225 -29.80 -0.47 -20.18
CA GLU A 225 -30.51 -0.66 -18.91
C GLU A 225 -29.55 -0.84 -17.74
N GLU A 226 -28.50 -1.63 -17.91
CA GLU A 226 -27.46 -1.82 -16.87
C GLU A 226 -26.72 -0.51 -16.60
N ALA A 227 -26.35 0.21 -17.65
CA ALA A 227 -25.67 1.50 -17.52
C ALA A 227 -26.56 2.55 -16.87
N LEU A 228 -27.84 2.63 -17.23
CA LEU A 228 -28.82 3.53 -16.60
C LEU A 228 -29.02 3.20 -15.10
N ALA A 229 -29.05 1.91 -14.73
CA ALA A 229 -29.13 1.51 -13.33
C ALA A 229 -27.90 1.97 -12.51
N LEU A 230 -26.70 1.95 -13.12
CA LEU A 230 -25.50 2.49 -12.49
C LEU A 230 -25.53 4.03 -12.40
N ILE A 231 -26.08 4.71 -13.41
CA ILE A 231 -26.29 6.17 -13.39
C ILE A 231 -27.20 6.58 -12.24
N GLU A 232 -28.24 5.82 -11.93
CA GLU A 232 -29.07 6.08 -10.74
C GLU A 232 -28.29 6.00 -9.41
N GLN A 233 -27.22 5.20 -9.35
CA GLN A 233 -26.28 5.22 -8.23
C GLN A 233 -25.44 6.49 -8.24
N TYR A 234 -24.91 6.90 -9.38
CA TYR A 234 -24.15 8.16 -9.52
C TYR A 234 -24.95 9.36 -9.02
N LYS A 235 -26.25 9.46 -9.39
CA LYS A 235 -27.15 10.53 -8.94
C LYS A 235 -27.31 10.59 -7.41
N LYS A 236 -27.20 9.45 -6.73
CA LYS A 236 -27.26 9.38 -5.25
C LYS A 236 -25.92 9.74 -4.62
N GLU A 237 -24.83 9.29 -5.23
CA GLU A 237 -23.48 9.41 -4.67
C GLU A 237 -22.84 10.77 -4.96
N TYR A 238 -23.16 11.42 -6.06
CA TYR A 238 -22.54 12.67 -6.52
C TYR A 238 -23.53 13.80 -6.70
N ILE A 239 -22.99 15.03 -6.79
CA ILE A 239 -23.76 16.20 -7.22
C ILE A 239 -23.71 16.24 -8.74
N ILE A 240 -24.86 16.21 -9.39
CA ILE A 240 -24.96 16.31 -10.84
C ILE A 240 -24.81 17.78 -11.24
N LYS A 241 -23.84 18.07 -12.11
CA LYS A 241 -23.60 19.42 -12.61
C LYS A 241 -23.46 19.38 -14.13
N ILE A 242 -24.52 19.78 -14.82
CA ILE A 242 -24.58 19.88 -16.28
C ILE A 242 -23.98 21.24 -16.68
N ASP A 243 -23.03 21.22 -17.60
CA ASP A 243 -22.36 22.40 -18.12
C ASP A 243 -23.02 22.96 -19.38
N GLU A 244 -22.30 23.85 -20.09
CA GLU A 244 -22.76 24.48 -21.32
C GLU A 244 -22.88 23.52 -22.50
N SER A 245 -22.38 22.28 -22.42
CA SER A 245 -22.48 21.26 -23.47
C SER A 245 -23.92 20.78 -23.69
N GLY A 246 -24.78 20.99 -22.70
CA GLY A 246 -26.20 20.63 -22.73
C GLY A 246 -26.51 19.24 -22.18
N GLU A 247 -27.74 19.04 -21.81
CA GLU A 247 -28.22 17.84 -21.09
C GLU A 247 -28.07 16.56 -21.94
N GLU A 248 -28.31 16.62 -23.22
CA GLU A 248 -28.25 15.47 -24.12
C GLU A 248 -26.80 14.92 -24.23
N VAL A 249 -25.83 15.77 -24.52
CA VAL A 249 -24.41 15.40 -24.59
C VAL A 249 -23.91 14.91 -23.22
N TYR A 250 -24.30 15.59 -22.14
CA TYR A 250 -23.94 15.20 -20.78
C TYR A 250 -24.33 13.75 -20.49
N TRP A 251 -25.61 13.40 -20.69
CA TRP A 251 -26.09 12.05 -20.37
C TRP A 251 -25.56 10.98 -21.31
N GLU A 252 -25.33 11.30 -22.60
CA GLU A 252 -24.65 10.41 -23.55
C GLU A 252 -23.25 10.03 -23.04
N LYS A 253 -22.44 11.02 -22.66
CA LYS A 253 -21.07 10.76 -22.18
C LYS A 253 -21.04 10.05 -20.82
N VAL A 254 -21.97 10.36 -19.93
CA VAL A 254 -22.11 9.64 -18.65
C VAL A 254 -22.56 8.18 -18.91
N LEU A 255 -23.42 7.92 -19.89
CA LEU A 255 -23.83 6.56 -20.28
C LEU A 255 -22.63 5.74 -20.77
N HIS A 256 -21.81 6.31 -21.64
CA HIS A 256 -20.62 5.64 -22.16
C HIS A 256 -19.59 5.38 -21.06
N ALA A 257 -19.39 6.33 -20.15
CA ALA A 257 -18.54 6.14 -18.97
C ALA A 257 -19.07 5.04 -18.03
N ALA A 258 -20.39 4.95 -17.83
CA ALA A 258 -21.00 3.88 -17.04
C ALA A 258 -20.80 2.51 -17.69
N LYS A 259 -20.93 2.41 -19.02
CA LYS A 259 -20.61 1.17 -19.76
C LYS A 259 -19.14 0.78 -19.58
N ALA A 260 -18.23 1.75 -19.64
CA ALA A 260 -16.80 1.50 -19.41
C ALA A 260 -16.53 0.97 -17.99
N GLU A 261 -17.20 1.53 -16.97
CA GLU A 261 -17.07 1.03 -15.59
C GLU A 261 -17.58 -0.40 -15.46
N ILE A 262 -18.74 -0.72 -16.04
CA ILE A 262 -19.31 -2.08 -15.99
C ILE A 262 -18.39 -3.07 -16.72
N ALA A 263 -17.87 -2.70 -17.88
CA ALA A 263 -16.93 -3.52 -18.65
C ALA A 263 -15.66 -3.82 -17.86
N LEU A 264 -15.04 -2.79 -17.26
CA LEU A 264 -13.88 -2.94 -16.38
C LEU A 264 -14.18 -3.86 -15.18
N ARG A 265 -15.31 -3.69 -14.51
CA ARG A 265 -15.74 -4.56 -13.41
C ARG A 265 -15.88 -6.02 -13.82
N ARG A 266 -16.42 -6.28 -15.02
CA ARG A 266 -16.58 -7.63 -15.55
C ARG A 266 -15.25 -8.30 -15.81
N VAL A 267 -14.38 -7.66 -16.61
CA VAL A 267 -13.08 -8.24 -16.96
C VAL A 267 -12.19 -8.42 -15.73
N LEU A 268 -12.13 -7.45 -14.82
CA LEU A 268 -11.35 -7.56 -13.58
C LEU A 268 -11.84 -8.73 -12.72
N LYS A 269 -13.15 -8.92 -12.62
CA LYS A 269 -13.74 -10.04 -11.87
C LYS A 269 -13.46 -11.39 -12.53
N GLU A 270 -13.61 -11.49 -13.85
CA GLU A 270 -13.41 -12.74 -14.61
C GLU A 270 -11.94 -13.17 -14.55
N GLU A 271 -11.02 -12.22 -14.69
CA GLU A 271 -9.58 -12.45 -14.65
C GLU A 271 -9.03 -12.55 -13.21
N GLY A 272 -9.86 -12.32 -12.19
CA GLY A 272 -9.41 -12.30 -10.79
C GLY A 272 -8.42 -11.17 -10.50
N ALA A 273 -8.49 -10.07 -11.27
CA ALA A 273 -7.57 -8.94 -11.17
C ALA A 273 -8.04 -7.91 -10.14
N THR A 274 -7.09 -7.32 -9.44
CA THR A 274 -7.31 -6.30 -8.40
C THR A 274 -6.61 -4.98 -8.69
N ALA A 275 -5.98 -4.87 -9.85
CA ALA A 275 -5.38 -3.65 -10.36
C ALA A 275 -5.50 -3.58 -11.88
N PHE A 276 -5.46 -2.37 -12.42
CA PHE A 276 -5.39 -2.14 -13.87
C PHE A 276 -4.72 -0.81 -14.19
N THR A 277 -4.33 -0.67 -15.45
CA THR A 277 -3.85 0.59 -16.01
C THR A 277 -4.39 0.75 -17.44
N THR A 278 -4.55 1.99 -17.86
CA THR A 278 -4.94 2.36 -19.22
C THR A 278 -3.94 3.36 -19.78
N ASN A 279 -3.91 3.48 -21.09
CA ASN A 279 -3.03 4.40 -21.81
C ASN A 279 -3.90 5.31 -22.71
N PHE A 280 -3.70 6.61 -22.66
CA PHE A 280 -4.46 7.54 -23.49
C PHE A 280 -3.83 7.80 -24.88
N ASP A 281 -2.65 7.24 -25.17
CA ASP A 281 -2.09 7.12 -26.52
C ASP A 281 -2.67 5.93 -27.29
N ASP A 282 -3.21 4.93 -26.57
CA ASP A 282 -3.83 3.74 -27.14
C ASP A 282 -5.17 3.47 -26.43
N LEU A 283 -6.21 4.05 -26.97
CA LEU A 283 -7.61 3.80 -26.58
C LEU A 283 -8.36 2.93 -27.60
N GLY A 284 -7.63 2.32 -28.55
CA GLY A 284 -8.18 1.59 -29.67
C GLY A 284 -8.84 2.51 -30.72
N GLU A 285 -9.39 1.96 -31.78
CA GLU A 285 -10.17 2.70 -32.79
C GLU A 285 -11.61 2.83 -32.30
N ALA A 286 -12.11 4.06 -32.17
CA ALA A 286 -13.44 4.34 -31.68
C ALA A 286 -14.28 5.17 -32.66
N ASP A 287 -14.78 4.54 -33.66
CA ASP A 287 -16.01 5.00 -34.31
C ASP A 287 -17.18 4.21 -33.74
N ILE A 288 -17.83 4.76 -32.70
CA ILE A 288 -18.96 4.08 -32.04
C ILE A 288 -20.18 3.91 -32.92
N THR A 289 -20.20 4.52 -34.10
CA THR A 289 -21.22 4.29 -35.14
C THR A 289 -20.93 3.05 -35.96
N ASP A 290 -19.66 2.57 -35.97
CA ASP A 290 -19.30 1.28 -36.55
C ASP A 290 -19.56 0.16 -35.49
N PRO A 291 -20.40 -0.83 -35.78
CA PRO A 291 -20.64 -1.96 -34.87
C PRO A 291 -19.37 -2.77 -34.54
N ASN A 292 -18.32 -2.62 -35.31
CA ASN A 292 -17.03 -3.30 -35.12
C ASN A 292 -15.98 -2.44 -34.43
N PHE A 293 -16.33 -1.25 -33.89
CA PHE A 293 -15.36 -0.42 -33.17
C PHE A 293 -14.64 -1.18 -32.05
N ILE A 294 -13.37 -0.86 -31.82
CA ILE A 294 -12.47 -1.57 -30.89
C ILE A 294 -11.82 -0.65 -29.85
N GLY A 295 -12.36 0.54 -29.67
CA GLY A 295 -11.78 1.53 -28.76
C GLY A 295 -12.82 2.38 -28.04
N PHE A 296 -12.36 3.07 -27.00
CA PHE A 296 -13.19 4.01 -26.25
C PHE A 296 -13.34 5.34 -26.99
N ASP A 297 -14.51 5.96 -26.88
CA ASP A 297 -14.74 7.33 -27.35
C ASP A 297 -14.19 8.38 -26.39
N GLN A 298 -14.01 8.04 -25.12
CA GLN A 298 -13.43 8.90 -24.09
C GLN A 298 -12.51 8.11 -23.15
N ILE A 299 -11.60 8.81 -22.46
CA ILE A 299 -10.78 8.19 -21.40
C ILE A 299 -11.70 7.67 -20.29
N PRO A 300 -11.54 6.42 -19.79
CA PRO A 300 -12.40 5.83 -18.77
C PRO A 300 -12.10 6.36 -17.36
N GLY A 301 -11.98 7.70 -17.21
CA GLY A 301 -11.55 8.36 -15.99
C GLY A 301 -12.54 8.24 -14.84
N LEU A 302 -13.84 8.40 -15.10
CA LEU A 302 -14.88 8.22 -14.09
C LEU A 302 -14.85 6.79 -13.51
N ALA A 303 -14.68 5.79 -14.38
CA ALA A 303 -14.55 4.39 -13.95
C ALA A 303 -13.32 4.19 -13.07
N SER A 304 -12.16 4.74 -13.45
CA SER A 304 -10.92 4.65 -12.67
C SER A 304 -11.06 5.30 -11.30
N GLN A 305 -11.67 6.49 -11.21
CA GLN A 305 -11.93 7.18 -9.94
C GLN A 305 -12.78 6.32 -8.98
N ARG A 306 -13.84 5.72 -9.49
CA ARG A 306 -14.77 4.91 -8.69
C ARG A 306 -14.17 3.57 -8.27
N LEU A 307 -13.51 2.88 -9.18
CA LEU A 307 -12.84 1.60 -8.91
C LEU A 307 -11.73 1.75 -7.87
N MET A 308 -10.94 2.84 -7.94
CA MET A 308 -9.95 3.15 -6.90
C MET A 308 -10.57 3.32 -5.52
N ALA A 309 -11.72 3.98 -5.41
CA ALA A 309 -12.41 4.15 -4.13
C ALA A 309 -12.82 2.80 -3.50
N GLU A 310 -13.02 1.78 -4.33
CA GLU A 310 -13.36 0.42 -3.90
C GLU A 310 -12.12 -0.48 -3.71
N GLY A 311 -10.94 0.03 -4.02
CA GLY A 311 -9.67 -0.66 -3.77
C GLY A 311 -9.08 -1.37 -4.97
N ILE A 312 -9.58 -1.14 -6.16
CA ILE A 312 -8.90 -1.58 -7.37
C ILE A 312 -7.71 -0.66 -7.60
N GLY A 313 -6.53 -1.25 -7.74
CA GLY A 313 -5.30 -0.50 -8.03
C GLY A 313 -5.38 0.18 -9.38
N PHE A 314 -4.93 1.45 -9.46
CA PHE A 314 -4.87 2.19 -10.70
C PHE A 314 -3.60 3.05 -10.76
N GLY A 315 -3.01 3.08 -11.95
CA GLY A 315 -1.98 4.03 -12.38
C GLY A 315 -2.24 4.36 -13.84
N ALA A 316 -2.06 5.63 -14.21
CA ALA A 316 -2.30 6.08 -15.58
C ALA A 316 -1.14 5.73 -16.52
N GLU A 317 -1.33 5.92 -17.83
CA GLU A 317 -0.25 5.87 -18.83
C GLU A 317 0.46 4.51 -18.99
N GLY A 318 -0.21 3.44 -18.60
CA GLY A 318 0.42 2.12 -18.54
C GLY A 318 1.30 1.92 -17.29
N ASP A 319 1.22 2.80 -16.28
CA ASP A 319 2.02 2.69 -15.05
C ASP A 319 1.47 1.63 -14.10
N TRP A 320 1.75 0.38 -14.46
CA TRP A 320 1.42 -0.79 -13.66
C TRP A 320 2.11 -0.80 -12.29
N LYS A 321 3.29 -0.16 -12.13
CA LYS A 321 3.99 -0.07 -10.85
C LYS A 321 3.17 0.74 -9.83
N THR A 322 2.70 1.92 -10.25
CA THR A 322 1.85 2.76 -9.41
C THR A 322 0.48 2.12 -9.17
N ALA A 323 -0.09 1.42 -10.17
CA ALA A 323 -1.34 0.68 -10.00
C ALA A 323 -1.24 -0.37 -8.88
N CYS A 324 -0.20 -1.20 -8.90
CA CYS A 324 0.06 -2.21 -7.87
C CYS A 324 0.36 -1.57 -6.50
N LEU A 325 1.16 -0.51 -6.47
CA LEU A 325 1.51 0.22 -5.25
C LEU A 325 0.26 0.85 -4.59
N TYR A 326 -0.64 1.45 -5.41
CA TYR A 326 -1.91 1.97 -4.91
C TYR A 326 -2.77 0.87 -4.27
N ARG A 327 -2.82 -0.33 -4.86
CA ARG A 327 -3.52 -1.47 -4.26
C ARG A 327 -2.99 -1.78 -2.86
N SER A 328 -1.69 -1.88 -2.69
CA SER A 328 -1.08 -2.12 -1.37
C SER A 328 -1.34 -0.97 -0.40
N LEU A 329 -1.28 0.29 -0.86
CA LEU A 329 -1.65 1.47 -0.08
C LEU A 329 -3.10 1.37 0.41
N TRP A 330 -4.04 1.01 -0.48
CA TRP A 330 -5.45 0.87 -0.13
C TRP A 330 -5.68 -0.22 0.92
N ILE A 331 -4.98 -1.37 0.83
CA ILE A 331 -5.04 -2.43 1.86
C ILE A 331 -4.55 -1.90 3.21
N MET A 332 -3.39 -1.25 3.25
CA MET A 332 -2.87 -0.67 4.49
C MET A 332 -3.83 0.38 5.08
N ASN A 333 -4.54 1.12 4.23
CA ASN A 333 -5.45 2.20 4.62
C ASN A 333 -6.81 1.72 5.13
N GLN A 334 -7.13 0.42 5.04
CA GLN A 334 -8.44 -0.10 5.41
C GLN A 334 -8.82 0.20 6.87
N GLY A 335 -10.03 0.80 7.06
CA GLY A 335 -10.51 1.23 8.37
C GLY A 335 -9.88 2.53 8.89
N LEU A 336 -8.96 3.15 8.15
CA LEU A 336 -8.50 4.52 8.35
C LEU A 336 -9.38 5.46 7.52
N THR A 337 -9.56 6.71 7.96
CA THR A 337 -10.71 7.51 7.52
C THR A 337 -10.38 8.72 6.66
N LYS A 338 -9.10 9.07 6.53
CA LYS A 338 -8.73 10.28 5.80
C LYS A 338 -8.61 10.09 4.30
N GLY A 339 -8.34 8.85 3.87
CA GLY A 339 -8.34 8.44 2.48
C GLY A 339 -6.99 8.43 1.81
N CYS A 340 -6.98 7.83 0.61
CA CYS A 340 -5.80 7.69 -0.25
C CYS A 340 -6.20 7.90 -1.72
N SER A 341 -5.20 8.20 -2.57
CA SER A 341 -5.38 8.44 -4.00
C SER A 341 -4.14 8.10 -4.80
N PHE A 342 -4.32 7.83 -6.08
CA PHE A 342 -3.34 8.10 -7.12
C PHE A 342 -3.31 9.59 -7.40
N LEU A 343 -2.13 10.20 -7.58
CA LEU A 343 -1.92 11.60 -7.92
C LEU A 343 -0.70 11.77 -8.83
N GLU A 344 -0.71 12.84 -9.63
CA GLU A 344 0.39 13.26 -10.47
C GLU A 344 0.88 14.65 -10.07
N ASP A 345 2.21 14.83 -9.95
CA ASP A 345 2.84 16.16 -9.83
C ASP A 345 2.70 16.92 -11.16
N TYR A 346 1.70 17.80 -11.26
CA TYR A 346 1.28 18.37 -12.53
C TYR A 346 1.92 19.73 -12.83
N THR A 347 1.80 20.71 -11.91
CA THR A 347 2.36 22.05 -12.14
C THR A 347 2.79 22.73 -10.86
N LEU A 348 3.70 23.68 -10.97
CA LEU A 348 4.36 24.34 -9.86
C LEU A 348 3.84 25.78 -9.68
N ASN A 349 3.68 26.17 -8.42
CA ASN A 349 3.39 27.54 -8.01
C ASN A 349 4.58 28.08 -7.22
N PHE A 350 5.23 29.14 -7.74
CA PHE A 350 6.37 29.81 -7.11
C PHE A 350 6.00 31.16 -6.47
N ALA A 351 4.71 31.41 -6.21
CA ALA A 351 4.34 32.59 -5.44
C ALA A 351 4.97 32.53 -4.04
N ALA A 352 5.61 33.62 -3.61
CA ALA A 352 6.45 33.66 -2.41
C ALA A 352 5.70 33.25 -1.12
N ASP A 353 4.40 33.55 -1.06
CA ASP A 353 3.51 33.22 0.06
C ASP A 353 2.97 31.79 0.02
N ARG A 354 3.18 31.06 -1.08
CA ARG A 354 2.49 29.78 -1.31
C ARG A 354 3.24 28.86 -2.31
N THR A 355 4.56 28.78 -2.22
CA THR A 355 5.32 27.85 -3.07
C THR A 355 4.82 26.42 -2.86
N SER A 356 4.33 25.78 -3.93
CA SER A 356 3.60 24.51 -3.84
C SER A 356 3.57 23.79 -5.19
N SER A 357 3.17 22.52 -5.19
CA SER A 357 2.88 21.73 -6.39
C SER A 357 1.40 21.40 -6.45
N LEU A 358 0.76 21.72 -7.59
CA LEU A 358 -0.60 21.30 -7.89
C LEU A 358 -0.57 19.85 -8.36
N GLN A 359 -1.37 19.06 -7.72
CA GLN A 359 -1.55 17.63 -7.95
C GLN A 359 -2.88 17.37 -8.61
N SER A 360 -2.88 16.57 -9.64
CA SER A 360 -4.08 16.12 -10.31
C SER A 360 -3.76 14.83 -11.06
N HIS A 361 -4.55 14.39 -11.89
CA HIS A 361 -4.39 13.74 -13.18
C HIS A 361 -5.55 14.23 -14.02
N MET A 362 -5.49 14.10 -15.32
CA MET A 362 -6.54 14.66 -16.20
C MET A 362 -7.95 14.32 -15.71
N LEU A 363 -8.17 13.11 -15.20
CA LEU A 363 -9.47 12.63 -14.71
C LEU A 363 -9.34 11.78 -13.42
N GLU A 364 -8.29 11.00 -13.26
CA GLU A 364 -8.26 9.78 -12.46
C GLU A 364 -7.73 10.00 -11.02
N VAL A 365 -8.26 10.97 -10.30
CA VAL A 365 -7.97 11.15 -8.87
C VAL A 365 -9.07 10.52 -8.01
N CYS A 366 -8.69 9.74 -7.00
CA CYS A 366 -9.62 8.98 -6.18
C CYS A 366 -10.48 9.88 -5.27
N PRO A 367 -11.81 9.75 -5.25
CA PRO A 367 -12.70 10.59 -4.45
C PRO A 367 -12.59 10.36 -2.92
N LEU A 368 -11.86 9.36 -2.45
CA LEU A 368 -11.64 9.15 -1.01
C LEU A 368 -10.91 10.33 -0.33
N ILE A 369 -10.15 11.13 -1.09
CA ILE A 369 -9.48 12.31 -0.55
C ILE A 369 -10.32 13.60 -0.64
N ALA A 370 -11.51 13.55 -1.23
CA ALA A 370 -12.36 14.73 -1.42
C ALA A 370 -12.75 15.37 -0.08
N VAL A 371 -12.68 16.70 -0.01
CA VAL A 371 -13.10 17.47 1.17
C VAL A 371 -14.62 17.53 1.28
N ASN A 372 -15.32 17.59 0.15
CA ASN A 372 -16.77 17.64 0.04
C ASN A 372 -17.27 16.54 -0.91
N LYS A 373 -18.59 16.37 -0.98
CA LYS A 373 -19.23 15.47 -1.95
C LYS A 373 -18.82 15.88 -3.36
N PRO A 374 -18.19 14.98 -4.18
CA PRO A 374 -17.75 15.31 -5.53
C PRO A 374 -18.93 15.69 -6.45
N THR A 375 -18.63 16.51 -7.46
CA THR A 375 -19.55 16.79 -8.58
C THR A 375 -19.23 15.86 -9.74
N LEU A 376 -20.26 15.31 -10.40
CA LEU A 376 -20.14 14.61 -11.67
C LEU A 376 -20.36 15.64 -12.78
N GLU A 377 -19.32 15.85 -13.57
CA GLU A 377 -19.27 16.85 -14.62
C GLU A 377 -18.83 16.21 -15.95
N VAL A 378 -19.17 16.84 -17.07
CA VAL A 378 -18.73 16.45 -18.42
C VAL A 378 -18.09 17.66 -19.07
N HIS A 379 -16.80 17.56 -19.39
CA HIS A 379 -16.05 18.66 -19.99
C HIS A 379 -15.18 18.18 -21.13
N PHE A 380 -14.94 19.06 -22.11
CA PHE A 380 -14.06 18.79 -23.22
C PHE A 380 -12.61 18.59 -22.72
N LEU A 381 -12.00 17.51 -23.20
CA LEU A 381 -10.60 17.18 -22.99
C LEU A 381 -9.85 17.30 -24.32
N GLY A 382 -8.99 18.30 -24.43
CA GLY A 382 -8.30 18.66 -25.67
C GLY A 382 -6.98 17.94 -25.92
N ILE A 383 -6.67 16.86 -25.18
CA ILE A 383 -5.40 16.15 -25.27
C ILE A 383 -5.62 14.66 -25.56
N GLY A 384 -4.55 13.97 -25.96
CA GLY A 384 -4.59 12.57 -26.35
C GLY A 384 -5.17 12.36 -27.74
N ILE A 385 -5.41 11.12 -28.10
CA ILE A 385 -6.00 10.72 -29.38
C ILE A 385 -7.52 10.92 -29.43
N ARG A 386 -8.16 11.10 -28.27
CA ARG A 386 -9.60 11.38 -28.13
C ARG A 386 -9.81 12.78 -27.56
N LYS A 387 -10.00 13.76 -28.46
CA LYS A 387 -10.39 15.13 -28.10
C LYS A 387 -11.91 15.18 -27.98
N GLU A 388 -12.43 14.84 -26.80
CA GLU A 388 -13.85 14.58 -26.62
C GLU A 388 -14.38 15.13 -25.29
N GLN A 389 -15.68 15.29 -25.19
CA GLN A 389 -16.39 15.50 -23.94
C GLN A 389 -16.22 14.27 -23.05
N THR A 390 -15.79 14.45 -21.79
CA THR A 390 -15.40 13.34 -20.92
C THR A 390 -16.01 13.49 -19.55
N ALA A 391 -16.67 12.43 -19.08
CA ALA A 391 -17.27 12.37 -17.76
C ALA A 391 -16.21 12.16 -16.66
N ARG A 392 -16.32 12.93 -15.57
CA ARG A 392 -15.37 12.89 -14.45
C ARG A 392 -15.97 13.37 -13.14
N LEU A 393 -15.36 12.96 -12.02
CA LEU A 393 -15.63 13.55 -10.73
C LEU A 393 -14.68 14.74 -10.50
N VAL A 394 -15.26 15.87 -10.11
CA VAL A 394 -14.53 17.11 -9.80
C VAL A 394 -14.66 17.40 -8.32
N PHE A 395 -13.52 17.65 -7.67
CA PHE A 395 -13.44 17.99 -6.23
C PHE A 395 -12.08 18.54 -5.87
N THR A 396 -11.99 19.11 -4.68
CA THR A 396 -10.73 19.49 -4.05
C THR A 396 -10.42 18.52 -2.91
N SER A 397 -9.16 18.20 -2.70
CA SER A 397 -8.72 17.34 -1.61
C SER A 397 -8.86 18.00 -0.24
N LYS A 398 -8.89 17.17 0.81
CA LYS A 398 -8.70 17.61 2.20
C LYS A 398 -7.35 18.30 2.37
N THR A 399 -7.18 19.09 3.42
CA THR A 399 -5.91 19.67 3.85
C THR A 399 -5.27 18.83 4.96
N GLY A 400 -3.96 19.00 5.18
CA GLY A 400 -3.20 18.38 6.26
C GLY A 400 -2.01 17.56 5.78
N LYS A 401 -1.34 16.92 6.73
CA LYS A 401 -0.15 16.12 6.46
C LYS A 401 -0.52 14.82 5.77
N GLY A 402 0.34 14.41 4.84
CA GLY A 402 0.25 13.14 4.15
C GLY A 402 1.62 12.66 3.68
N VAL A 403 1.64 11.48 3.09
CA VAL A 403 2.83 10.88 2.48
C VAL A 403 2.50 10.45 1.08
N LYS A 404 3.30 10.91 0.12
CA LYS A 404 3.32 10.34 -1.24
C LYS A 404 4.41 9.29 -1.36
N ALA A 405 4.16 8.25 -2.13
CA ALA A 405 5.13 7.19 -2.39
C ALA A 405 5.10 6.76 -3.85
N THR A 406 6.25 6.36 -4.36
CA THR A 406 6.38 5.73 -5.67
C THR A 406 7.41 4.61 -5.63
N VAL A 407 7.26 3.62 -6.51
CA VAL A 407 8.27 2.58 -6.72
C VAL A 407 8.87 2.74 -8.11
N VAL A 408 10.20 2.82 -8.18
CA VAL A 408 10.95 3.02 -9.41
C VAL A 408 11.86 1.84 -9.70
N ASP A 409 11.96 1.49 -10.97
CA ASP A 409 12.94 0.54 -11.47
C ASP A 409 14.22 1.29 -11.85
N LEU A 410 15.33 0.95 -11.19
CA LEU A 410 16.66 1.52 -11.46
C LEU A 410 17.53 0.59 -12.34
N GLY A 411 16.93 -0.43 -12.95
CA GLY A 411 17.61 -1.42 -13.81
C GLY A 411 18.36 -2.49 -13.03
N ASN A 412 18.84 -2.20 -11.83
CA ASN A 412 19.54 -3.17 -10.98
C ASN A 412 18.80 -3.46 -9.68
N ARG A 413 17.73 -2.73 -9.37
CA ARG A 413 16.89 -2.88 -8.19
C ARG A 413 15.64 -2.02 -8.28
N PHE A 414 14.64 -2.34 -7.49
CA PHE A 414 13.53 -1.44 -7.19
C PHE A 414 13.84 -0.57 -5.98
N ARG A 415 13.44 0.70 -6.08
CA ARG A 415 13.49 1.68 -5.00
C ARG A 415 12.08 2.19 -4.72
N LEU A 416 11.65 2.13 -3.47
CA LEU A 416 10.48 2.87 -3.01
C LEU A 416 10.95 4.20 -2.40
N ILE A 417 10.35 5.28 -2.86
CA ILE A 417 10.59 6.64 -2.38
C ILE A 417 9.33 7.11 -1.68
N ALA A 418 9.43 7.46 -0.40
CA ALA A 418 8.37 8.11 0.35
C ALA A 418 8.74 9.58 0.61
N SER A 419 7.75 10.47 0.55
CA SER A 419 7.96 11.90 0.85
C SER A 419 6.80 12.45 1.66
N GLU A 420 7.12 13.06 2.79
CA GLU A 420 6.14 13.83 3.57
C GLU A 420 5.73 15.09 2.82
N VAL A 421 4.44 15.38 2.82
CA VAL A 421 3.85 16.58 2.20
C VAL A 421 2.83 17.22 3.14
N GLU A 422 2.62 18.52 3.00
CA GLU A 422 1.53 19.27 3.65
C GLU A 422 0.53 19.71 2.58
N CYS A 423 -0.65 19.09 2.56
CA CYS A 423 -1.75 19.52 1.69
C CYS A 423 -2.35 20.81 2.22
N ILE A 424 -2.45 21.80 1.36
CA ILE A 424 -2.98 23.14 1.66
C ILE A 424 -4.19 23.44 0.77
N GLU A 425 -5.03 24.38 1.19
CA GLU A 425 -6.21 24.79 0.43
C GLU A 425 -5.80 25.53 -0.86
N PRO A 426 -6.21 25.08 -2.05
CA PRO A 426 -5.96 25.81 -3.29
C PRO A 426 -6.87 27.04 -3.40
N LYS A 427 -6.44 28.04 -4.18
CA LYS A 427 -7.34 29.10 -4.66
C LYS A 427 -8.34 28.48 -5.65
N ALA A 428 -9.51 29.11 -5.81
CA ALA A 428 -10.49 28.67 -6.79
C ALA A 428 -9.92 28.66 -8.22
N MET A 429 -10.17 27.54 -8.94
CA MET A 429 -9.71 27.30 -10.31
C MET A 429 -10.90 27.03 -11.24
N PRO A 430 -11.78 28.03 -11.48
CA PRO A 430 -13.07 27.79 -12.14
C PRO A 430 -12.96 27.30 -13.60
N LYS A 431 -11.79 27.44 -14.22
CA LYS A 431 -11.52 26.96 -15.58
C LYS A 431 -10.76 25.63 -15.63
N LEU A 432 -10.53 25.02 -14.47
CA LEU A 432 -9.85 23.71 -14.37
C LEU A 432 -10.79 22.70 -13.70
N PRO A 433 -11.72 22.09 -14.45
CA PRO A 433 -12.73 21.17 -13.93
C PRO A 433 -12.15 19.76 -13.75
N VAL A 434 -11.20 19.63 -12.84
CA VAL A 434 -10.55 18.36 -12.48
C VAL A 434 -10.48 18.19 -10.96
N ALA A 435 -10.39 16.97 -10.51
CA ALA A 435 -10.07 16.66 -9.13
C ALA A 435 -8.61 17.03 -8.84
N SER A 436 -8.33 17.72 -7.72
CA SER A 436 -7.00 18.23 -7.44
C SER A 436 -6.66 18.28 -5.96
N ALA A 437 -5.36 18.26 -5.66
CA ALA A 437 -4.75 18.57 -4.38
C ALA A 437 -3.65 19.63 -4.59
N LEU A 438 -3.38 20.42 -3.57
CA LEU A 438 -2.25 21.35 -3.58
C LEU A 438 -1.39 21.05 -2.36
N TRP A 439 -0.10 20.77 -2.55
CA TRP A 439 0.77 20.45 -1.42
C TRP A 439 2.14 21.12 -1.45
N VAL A 440 2.76 21.16 -0.27
CA VAL A 440 4.14 21.60 -0.07
C VAL A 440 4.95 20.38 0.38
N PRO A 441 5.90 19.89 -0.43
CA PRO A 441 6.85 18.86 0.00
C PRO A 441 7.67 19.32 1.21
N GLN A 442 7.96 18.41 2.13
CA GLN A 442 8.70 18.69 3.34
C GLN A 442 10.20 18.36 3.17
N PRO A 443 11.13 19.00 3.92
CA PRO A 443 10.91 20.02 4.96
C PRO A 443 10.60 21.41 4.40
N THR A 444 10.98 21.69 3.19
CA THR A 444 10.65 22.86 2.37
C THR A 444 10.41 22.41 0.94
N PHE A 445 9.71 23.22 0.17
CA PHE A 445 9.46 22.90 -1.24
C PHE A 445 10.75 22.59 -2.01
N GLU A 446 11.79 23.45 -1.86
CA GLU A 446 13.08 23.28 -2.54
C GLU A 446 13.76 21.96 -2.18
N ILE A 447 13.83 21.63 -0.88
CA ILE A 447 14.52 20.41 -0.42
C ILE A 447 13.69 19.18 -0.80
N GLY A 448 12.40 19.19 -0.51
CA GLY A 448 11.54 18.02 -0.75
C GLY A 448 11.41 17.67 -2.23
N ALA A 449 11.13 18.66 -3.08
CA ALA A 449 11.07 18.46 -4.52
C ALA A 449 12.45 18.10 -5.11
N GLY A 450 13.51 18.77 -4.65
CA GLY A 450 14.88 18.47 -5.08
C GLY A 450 15.33 17.06 -4.71
N ALA A 451 15.02 16.61 -3.49
CA ALA A 451 15.32 15.25 -3.04
C ALA A 451 14.52 14.19 -3.82
N TRP A 452 13.23 14.44 -4.11
CA TRP A 452 12.39 13.57 -4.93
C TRP A 452 12.99 13.35 -6.32
N ILE A 453 13.40 14.42 -6.99
CA ILE A 453 14.07 14.35 -8.31
C ILE A 453 15.40 13.59 -8.21
N LEU A 454 16.23 13.88 -7.20
CA LEU A 454 17.51 13.20 -7.00
C LEU A 454 17.37 11.71 -6.73
N ALA A 455 16.29 11.30 -6.08
CA ALA A 455 16.00 9.88 -5.82
C ALA A 455 15.50 9.13 -7.07
N GLY A 456 15.14 9.83 -8.14
CA GLY A 456 14.51 9.27 -9.33
C GLY A 456 12.98 9.18 -9.21
N GLY A 457 12.39 10.01 -8.35
CA GLY A 457 10.94 10.04 -8.15
C GLY A 457 10.18 10.35 -9.44
N THR A 458 9.04 9.69 -9.61
CA THR A 458 8.17 9.82 -10.79
C THR A 458 7.17 10.96 -10.60
N HIS A 459 6.52 11.39 -11.69
CA HIS A 459 5.38 12.30 -11.58
C HIS A 459 4.14 11.61 -11.00
N HIS A 460 3.97 10.30 -11.17
CA HIS A 460 2.93 9.50 -10.53
C HIS A 460 3.28 9.12 -9.10
N SER A 461 2.29 9.12 -8.22
CA SER A 461 2.46 8.66 -6.84
C SER A 461 1.17 8.08 -6.25
N ALA A 462 1.34 7.14 -5.32
CA ALA A 462 0.31 6.71 -4.40
C ALA A 462 0.38 7.59 -3.15
N PHE A 463 -0.72 8.22 -2.76
CA PHE A 463 -0.79 9.21 -1.70
C PHE A 463 -1.79 8.81 -0.62
N SER A 464 -1.46 9.08 0.65
CA SER A 464 -2.40 8.92 1.78
C SER A 464 -2.16 9.95 2.87
N TYR A 465 -3.26 10.34 3.55
CA TYR A 465 -3.23 11.13 4.78
C TYR A 465 -2.98 10.29 6.05
N ASP A 466 -3.14 8.98 5.97
CA ASP A 466 -3.09 8.09 7.14
C ASP A 466 -1.82 7.23 7.16
N ILE A 467 -1.29 6.86 5.99
CA ILE A 467 -0.12 5.97 5.87
C ILE A 467 1.15 6.81 5.94
N THR A 468 1.93 6.59 6.99
CA THR A 468 3.20 7.28 7.25
C THR A 468 4.38 6.57 6.57
N ALA A 469 5.54 7.20 6.57
CA ALA A 469 6.77 6.61 6.05
C ALA A 469 7.13 5.27 6.74
N GLU A 470 6.79 5.09 8.03
CA GLU A 470 7.04 3.84 8.77
C GLU A 470 6.35 2.62 8.13
N TYR A 471 5.15 2.78 7.54
CA TYR A 471 4.48 1.68 6.81
C TYR A 471 5.29 1.27 5.58
N TRP A 472 5.82 2.24 4.84
CA TRP A 472 6.60 1.99 3.65
C TRP A 472 7.98 1.42 3.96
N GLU A 473 8.59 1.84 5.08
CA GLU A 473 9.84 1.28 5.58
C GLU A 473 9.67 -0.21 5.92
N ASP A 474 8.64 -0.56 6.71
CA ASP A 474 8.30 -1.95 7.02
C ASP A 474 8.00 -2.77 5.75
N PHE A 475 7.29 -2.18 4.78
CA PHE A 475 6.97 -2.83 3.49
C PHE A 475 8.24 -3.17 2.70
N CYS A 476 9.16 -2.22 2.61
CA CYS A 476 10.42 -2.41 1.91
C CYS A 476 11.37 -3.39 2.63
N GLU A 477 11.40 -3.36 3.96
CA GLU A 477 12.18 -4.30 4.77
C GLU A 477 11.72 -5.74 4.54
N ILE A 478 10.40 -5.98 4.54
CA ILE A 478 9.83 -7.31 4.29
C ILE A 478 10.15 -7.80 2.88
N LEU A 479 10.02 -6.92 1.87
CA LEU A 479 10.24 -7.27 0.46
C LEU A 479 11.71 -7.24 0.02
N GLY A 480 12.60 -6.71 0.87
CA GLY A 480 14.03 -6.60 0.57
C GLY A 480 14.34 -5.64 -0.58
N ILE A 481 13.54 -4.59 -0.78
CA ILE A 481 13.77 -3.52 -1.75
C ILE A 481 14.31 -2.26 -1.09
N GLU A 482 14.93 -1.38 -1.89
CA GLU A 482 15.50 -0.13 -1.37
C GLU A 482 14.39 0.82 -0.90
N PHE A 483 14.55 1.38 0.30
CA PHE A 483 13.69 2.42 0.85
C PHE A 483 14.45 3.74 0.98
N VAL A 484 13.81 4.83 0.55
CA VAL A 484 14.32 6.21 0.70
C VAL A 484 13.19 7.10 1.22
N ASN A 485 13.44 7.79 2.33
CA ASN A 485 12.47 8.70 2.94
C ASN A 485 12.91 10.16 2.82
N ILE A 486 11.98 11.02 2.46
CA ILE A 486 12.14 12.48 2.41
C ILE A 486 11.20 13.06 3.46
N ASP A 487 11.77 13.61 4.53
CA ASP A 487 11.06 14.09 5.70
C ASP A 487 11.61 15.43 6.22
N LYS A 488 11.11 15.87 7.36
CA LYS A 488 11.54 17.09 8.06
C LYS A 488 13.03 17.17 8.39
N ASN A 489 13.76 16.05 8.40
CA ASN A 489 15.18 16.00 8.72
C ASN A 489 16.07 15.94 7.47
N THR A 490 15.47 15.85 6.28
CA THR A 490 16.19 15.72 5.01
C THR A 490 16.98 16.98 4.69
N THR A 491 18.26 16.80 4.36
CA THR A 491 19.09 17.83 3.70
C THR A 491 19.63 17.28 2.38
N ILE A 492 19.79 18.12 1.37
CA ILE A 492 20.27 17.68 0.06
C ILE A 492 21.64 16.99 0.14
N SER A 493 22.54 17.48 1.02
CA SER A 493 23.88 16.90 1.17
C SER A 493 23.84 15.50 1.76
N SER A 494 23.15 15.32 2.91
CA SER A 494 23.00 13.99 3.54
C SER A 494 22.25 13.01 2.65
N PHE A 495 21.22 13.49 1.96
CA PHE A 495 20.43 12.68 1.04
C PHE A 495 21.25 12.14 -0.14
N LYS A 496 22.05 13.01 -0.78
CA LYS A 496 23.01 12.56 -1.83
C LYS A 496 23.98 11.51 -1.31
N GLN A 497 24.45 11.65 -0.05
CA GLN A 497 25.34 10.66 0.55
C GLN A 497 24.60 9.33 0.79
N GLN A 498 23.36 9.37 1.26
CA GLN A 498 22.51 8.17 1.41
C GLN A 498 22.33 7.45 0.08
N LEU A 499 21.97 8.16 -0.99
CA LEU A 499 21.80 7.56 -2.32
C LEU A 499 23.07 6.86 -2.82
N ARG A 500 24.25 7.47 -2.62
CA ARG A 500 25.54 6.85 -2.98
C ARG A 500 25.85 5.60 -2.15
N ASN A 501 25.57 5.64 -0.85
CA ASN A 501 25.75 4.49 0.03
C ASN A 501 24.82 3.34 -0.36
N ASN A 502 23.56 3.65 -0.67
CA ASN A 502 22.58 2.67 -1.13
C ASN A 502 23.00 2.03 -2.45
N GLU A 503 23.57 2.81 -3.40
CA GLU A 503 24.11 2.28 -4.66
C GLU A 503 25.13 1.18 -4.39
N ILE A 504 26.10 1.44 -3.53
CA ILE A 504 27.15 0.48 -3.15
C ILE A 504 26.53 -0.73 -2.44
N TYR A 505 25.63 -0.51 -1.48
CA TYR A 505 24.99 -1.57 -0.70
C TYR A 505 24.23 -2.56 -1.60
N TYR A 506 23.38 -2.05 -2.50
CA TYR A 506 22.57 -2.92 -3.36
C TYR A 506 23.38 -3.58 -4.48
N MET A 507 24.46 -2.97 -4.96
CA MET A 507 25.40 -3.63 -5.87
C MET A 507 26.07 -4.83 -5.21
N LEU A 508 26.56 -4.67 -3.98
CA LEU A 508 27.22 -5.74 -3.23
C LEU A 508 26.24 -6.84 -2.82
N ASN A 509 25.02 -6.47 -2.44
CA ASN A 509 24.02 -7.43 -1.98
C ASN A 509 23.53 -8.37 -3.09
N LYS A 510 23.49 -7.92 -4.35
CA LYS A 510 23.23 -8.78 -5.52
C LYS A 510 24.27 -9.88 -5.70
N ALA A 511 25.51 -9.63 -5.33
CA ALA A 511 26.61 -10.59 -5.45
C ALA A 511 26.70 -11.59 -4.26
N LEU A 512 25.93 -11.34 -3.20
CA LEU A 512 25.98 -12.12 -1.95
C LEU A 512 24.72 -13.00 -1.71
N ARG A 513 23.75 -13.00 -2.65
CA ARG A 513 22.53 -13.82 -2.58
C ARG A 513 22.59 -14.98 -3.55
#